data_8654578fd7279aa7132a847789146ff6
#
_entry.id   8654578fd7279aa7132a847789146ff6
#
_cell.length_a   1.000
_cell.length_b   1.000
_cell.length_c   1.000
_cell.angle_alpha   90.00
_cell.angle_beta   90.00
_cell.angle_gamma   90.00
#
_symmetry.space_group_name_H-M   'P 1'
#
loop_
_entity.id
_entity.type
_entity.pdbx_description
1 polymer ?
#
loop_
_entity_poly.entity_id
_entity_poly.type
_entity_poly.pdbx_seq_one_letter_code
_entity_poly.pdbx_strand_id
1 'polypeptide(L)'
;MKVVPLIISKSQSAFVPGRQITDNINVAFELMHGLRNKRKGKQYQMALKLDMSKAYDRVEWIFLECAMAHMGFERRWIRLMMMCVFSTSYSVLLNGEPTGYIKPSRGIRQGDPLSPYLFLLCAEGLSAFLRKAEREQKIVGVSVCRGGPRISHLLFADDSLLFCRANPNVCQRLMEILAEYE
;
A
#
# COMPACT_ATOMS: atom_id res chain seq x y z
N MET A 1 15.79 -5.39 10.85
CA MET A 1 14.77 -5.93 9.93
C MET A 1 13.86 -7.04 10.49
N LYS A 2 13.99 -7.43 11.75
CA LYS A 2 13.11 -8.47 12.36
C LYS A 2 11.68 -8.01 12.62
N VAL A 3 11.43 -6.68 12.65
CA VAL A 3 10.13 -6.08 13.01
C VAL A 3 9.18 -5.97 11.81
N VAL A 4 9.69 -5.71 10.60
CA VAL A 4 8.88 -5.50 9.39
C VAL A 4 7.82 -6.59 9.14
N PRO A 5 8.14 -7.90 9.22
CA PRO A 5 7.14 -8.95 9.03
C PRO A 5 6.03 -8.98 10.08
N LEU A 6 6.24 -8.34 11.24
CA LEU A 6 5.27 -8.30 12.34
C LEU A 6 4.27 -7.15 12.20
N ILE A 7 4.69 -6.04 11.57
CA ILE A 7 3.88 -4.81 11.45
C ILE A 7 3.23 -4.65 10.10
N ILE A 8 3.77 -5.30 9.05
CA ILE A 8 3.20 -5.24 7.69
C ILE A 8 2.25 -6.42 7.48
N SER A 9 1.04 -6.13 7.03
CA SER A 9 -0.02 -7.10 6.76
C SER A 9 0.40 -8.17 5.76
N LYS A 10 -0.22 -9.35 5.82
CA LYS A 10 0.04 -10.45 4.88
C LYS A 10 -0.34 -10.11 3.44
N SER A 11 -1.12 -9.07 3.21
CA SER A 11 -1.51 -8.61 1.87
C SER A 11 -0.35 -7.98 1.09
N GLN A 12 0.70 -7.49 1.77
CA GLN A 12 1.89 -6.91 1.14
C GLN A 12 3.02 -7.94 1.05
N SER A 13 3.59 -8.14 -0.14
CA SER A 13 4.71 -9.06 -0.34
C SER A 13 6.02 -8.39 -0.75
N ALA A 14 6.00 -7.12 -1.18
CA ALA A 14 7.22 -6.41 -1.55
C ALA A 14 8.05 -6.03 -0.31
N PHE A 15 9.38 -6.14 -0.42
CA PHE A 15 10.37 -5.70 0.56
C PHE A 15 10.18 -6.24 1.99
N VAL A 16 9.36 -7.28 2.18
CA VAL A 16 9.14 -7.92 3.48
C VAL A 16 9.98 -9.19 3.55
N PRO A 17 10.92 -9.31 4.50
CA PRO A 17 11.76 -10.49 4.63
C PRO A 17 10.93 -11.78 4.76
N GLY A 18 11.29 -12.79 3.97
CA GLY A 18 10.63 -14.10 3.96
C GLY A 18 9.36 -14.18 3.12
N ARG A 19 8.93 -13.10 2.46
CA ARG A 19 7.83 -13.11 1.48
C ARG A 19 8.39 -13.05 0.05
N GLN A 20 7.69 -13.72 -0.86
CA GLN A 20 8.05 -13.74 -2.28
C GLN A 20 6.97 -13.04 -3.10
N ILE A 21 7.37 -12.44 -4.22
CA ILE A 21 6.43 -11.84 -5.17
C ILE A 21 5.40 -12.86 -5.68
N THR A 22 5.85 -14.10 -5.86
CA THR A 22 5.02 -15.21 -6.30
C THR A 22 3.87 -15.53 -5.37
N ASP A 23 3.98 -15.21 -4.07
CA ASP A 23 2.91 -15.45 -3.09
C ASP A 23 1.65 -14.66 -3.48
N ASN A 24 1.78 -13.36 -3.71
CA ASN A 24 0.66 -12.52 -4.12
C ASN A 24 0.22 -12.78 -5.57
N ILE A 25 1.17 -13.08 -6.48
CA ILE A 25 0.86 -13.39 -7.87
C ILE A 25 -0.01 -14.65 -7.96
N ASN A 26 0.34 -15.71 -7.26
CA ASN A 26 -0.42 -16.97 -7.26
C ASN A 26 -1.85 -16.75 -6.71
N VAL A 27 -1.96 -16.02 -5.60
CA VAL A 27 -3.27 -15.69 -5.02
C VAL A 27 -4.09 -14.82 -5.97
N ALA A 28 -3.48 -13.80 -6.60
CA ALA A 28 -4.14 -12.95 -7.58
C ALA A 28 -4.62 -13.75 -8.79
N PHE A 29 -3.77 -14.65 -9.30
CA PHE A 29 -4.11 -15.52 -10.43
C PHE A 29 -5.32 -16.40 -10.11
N GLU A 30 -5.33 -17.07 -8.97
CA GLU A 30 -6.46 -17.92 -8.54
C GLU A 30 -7.74 -17.10 -8.38
N LEU A 31 -7.67 -15.91 -7.78
CA LEU A 31 -8.83 -15.03 -7.64
C LEU A 31 -9.36 -14.59 -9.02
N MET A 32 -8.48 -14.13 -9.91
CA MET A 32 -8.85 -13.69 -11.26
C MET A 32 -9.43 -14.83 -12.08
N HIS A 33 -8.85 -16.03 -11.99
CA HIS A 33 -9.35 -17.25 -12.64
C HIS A 33 -10.76 -17.60 -12.11
N GLY A 34 -10.94 -17.55 -10.79
CA GLY A 34 -12.23 -17.74 -10.15
C GLY A 34 -13.29 -16.73 -10.61
N LEU A 35 -12.92 -15.44 -10.71
CA LEU A 35 -13.79 -14.39 -11.23
C LEU A 35 -14.23 -14.64 -12.67
N ARG A 36 -13.27 -15.00 -13.53
CA ARG A 36 -13.52 -15.28 -14.98
C ARG A 36 -14.45 -16.48 -15.20
N ASN A 37 -14.30 -17.52 -14.37
CA ASN A 37 -15.04 -18.77 -14.54
C ASN A 37 -16.38 -18.81 -13.80
N LYS A 38 -16.72 -17.77 -13.05
CA LYS A 38 -17.96 -17.71 -12.29
C LYS A 38 -19.15 -17.45 -13.23
N ARG A 39 -19.75 -18.55 -13.73
CA ARG A 39 -20.88 -18.49 -14.67
C ARG A 39 -22.27 -18.43 -13.97
N LYS A 40 -22.37 -18.68 -12.67
CA LYS A 40 -23.64 -18.75 -11.93
C LYS A 40 -23.58 -17.94 -10.65
N GLY A 41 -24.64 -17.20 -10.34
CA GLY A 41 -24.84 -16.44 -9.11
C GLY A 41 -25.33 -15.03 -9.36
N LYS A 42 -26.16 -14.52 -8.43
CA LYS A 42 -26.77 -13.17 -8.51
C LYS A 42 -25.80 -12.03 -8.11
N GLN A 43 -24.60 -12.36 -7.64
CA GLN A 43 -23.65 -11.37 -7.14
C GLN A 43 -22.40 -11.37 -8.00
N TYR A 44 -22.20 -10.29 -8.72
CA TYR A 44 -21.00 -10.05 -9.48
C TYR A 44 -19.86 -9.62 -8.54
N GLN A 45 -18.65 -9.97 -8.91
CA GLN A 45 -17.42 -9.62 -8.22
C GLN A 45 -16.50 -8.92 -9.19
N MET A 46 -15.64 -8.07 -8.69
CA MET A 46 -14.68 -7.34 -9.51
C MET A 46 -13.29 -7.38 -8.89
N ALA A 47 -12.30 -7.22 -9.75
CA ALA A 47 -10.93 -6.90 -9.39
C ALA A 47 -10.60 -5.52 -9.98
N LEU A 48 -9.99 -4.67 -9.17
CA LEU A 48 -9.56 -3.33 -9.56
C LEU A 48 -8.06 -3.25 -9.37
N LYS A 49 -7.32 -2.98 -10.45
CA LYS A 49 -5.90 -2.66 -10.38
C LYS A 49 -5.75 -1.15 -10.16
N LEU A 50 -5.00 -0.78 -9.14
CA LEU A 50 -4.58 0.59 -8.88
C LEU A 50 -3.08 0.67 -9.05
N ASP A 51 -2.63 1.73 -9.67
CA ASP A 51 -1.23 2.11 -9.84
C ASP A 51 -1.01 3.48 -9.19
N MET A 52 -0.09 3.54 -8.25
CA MET A 52 0.20 4.79 -7.54
C MET A 52 1.22 5.60 -8.34
N SER A 53 0.73 6.52 -9.16
CA SER A 53 1.60 7.42 -9.93
C SER A 53 2.53 8.22 -9.01
N LYS A 54 3.84 8.11 -9.24
CA LYS A 54 4.89 8.78 -8.44
C LYS A 54 4.78 8.47 -6.94
N ALA A 55 4.58 7.20 -6.60
CA ALA A 55 4.29 6.74 -5.24
C ALA A 55 5.26 7.30 -4.19
N TYR A 56 6.57 7.25 -4.48
CA TYR A 56 7.61 7.77 -3.58
C TYR A 56 7.60 9.29 -3.45
N ASP A 57 7.31 10.02 -4.52
CA ASP A 57 7.31 11.49 -4.52
C ASP A 57 6.10 12.07 -3.79
N ARG A 58 5.04 11.28 -3.63
CA ARG A 58 3.77 11.68 -3.02
C ARG A 58 3.63 11.34 -1.54
N VAL A 59 4.61 10.67 -0.94
CA VAL A 59 4.58 10.35 0.49
C VAL A 59 4.55 11.65 1.31
N GLU A 60 3.44 11.91 1.97
CA GLU A 60 3.31 13.03 2.90
C GLU A 60 4.04 12.72 4.21
N TRP A 61 4.94 13.60 4.61
CA TRP A 61 5.80 13.38 5.77
C TRP A 61 5.02 13.31 7.08
N ILE A 62 3.97 14.13 7.21
CA ILE A 62 3.07 14.10 8.38
C ILE A 62 2.34 12.77 8.47
N PHE A 63 1.87 12.25 7.33
CA PHE A 63 1.22 10.94 7.27
C PHE A 63 2.18 9.82 7.70
N LEU A 64 3.42 9.84 7.20
CA LEU A 64 4.45 8.86 7.56
C LEU A 64 4.75 8.89 9.07
N GLU A 65 4.90 10.08 9.66
CA GLU A 65 5.13 10.25 11.09
C GLU A 65 3.96 9.71 11.91
N CYS A 66 2.74 10.07 11.54
CA CYS A 66 1.50 9.58 12.17
C CYS A 66 1.36 8.07 12.04
N ALA A 67 1.64 7.50 10.88
CA ALA A 67 1.59 6.04 10.65
C ALA A 67 2.55 5.30 11.58
N MET A 68 3.79 5.76 11.70
CA MET A 68 4.76 5.18 12.63
C MET A 68 4.28 5.28 14.09
N ALA A 69 3.72 6.41 14.49
CA ALA A 69 3.19 6.60 15.84
C ALA A 69 2.03 5.63 16.14
N HIS A 70 1.10 5.46 15.19
CA HIS A 70 -0.02 4.53 15.33
C HIS A 70 0.39 3.05 15.33
N MET A 71 1.50 2.72 14.68
CA MET A 71 2.09 1.38 14.72
C MET A 71 2.86 1.09 16.02
N GLY A 72 2.96 2.07 16.93
CA GLY A 72 3.58 1.92 18.24
C GLY A 72 5.10 2.07 18.24
N PHE A 73 5.69 2.69 17.21
CA PHE A 73 7.12 2.99 17.24
C PHE A 73 7.44 4.03 18.31
N GLU A 74 8.59 3.87 18.96
CA GLU A 74 9.06 4.81 19.98
C GLU A 74 9.37 6.18 19.37
N ARG A 75 9.01 7.26 20.06
CA ARG A 75 9.18 8.66 19.58
C ARG A 75 10.62 9.00 19.18
N ARG A 76 11.62 8.46 19.90
CA ARG A 76 13.03 8.67 19.57
C ARG A 76 13.37 8.05 18.22
N TRP A 77 12.86 6.86 17.93
CA TRP A 77 13.07 6.20 16.64
C TRP A 77 12.36 6.94 15.51
N ILE A 78 11.11 7.35 15.71
CA ILE A 78 10.35 8.16 14.72
C ILE A 78 11.14 9.42 14.38
N ARG A 79 11.63 10.14 15.38
CA ARG A 79 12.43 11.35 15.16
C ARG A 79 13.69 11.07 14.32
N LEU A 80 14.40 9.99 14.58
CA LEU A 80 15.57 9.59 13.78
C LEU A 80 15.20 9.33 12.33
N MET A 81 14.11 8.59 12.08
CA MET A 81 13.63 8.33 10.71
C MET A 81 13.23 9.62 9.99
N MET A 82 12.49 10.48 10.66
CA MET A 82 12.08 11.76 10.08
C MET A 82 13.26 12.70 9.85
N MET A 83 14.31 12.68 10.67
CA MET A 83 15.55 13.41 10.39
C MET A 83 16.21 12.94 9.09
N CYS A 84 16.25 11.64 8.80
CA CYS A 84 16.75 11.13 7.52
C CYS A 84 15.93 11.67 6.33
N VAL A 85 14.60 11.76 6.49
CA VAL A 85 13.71 12.26 5.45
C VAL A 85 13.87 13.78 5.26
N PHE A 86 13.85 14.57 6.34
CA PHE A 86 13.93 16.02 6.28
C PHE A 86 15.30 16.58 5.88
N SER A 87 16.37 15.80 6.04
CA SER A 87 17.74 16.24 5.70
C SER A 87 18.03 16.19 4.21
N THR A 88 17.12 15.63 3.40
CA THR A 88 17.35 15.53 1.95
C THR A 88 17.27 16.88 1.26
N SER A 89 18.17 17.09 0.30
CA SER A 89 18.15 18.22 -0.62
C SER A 89 18.61 17.75 -2.00
N TYR A 90 18.20 18.47 -3.02
CA TYR A 90 18.51 18.15 -4.41
C TYR A 90 19.13 19.34 -5.13
N SER A 91 19.93 19.04 -6.14
CA SER A 91 20.41 20.00 -7.13
C SER A 91 20.24 19.41 -8.52
N VAL A 92 19.98 20.24 -9.50
CA VAL A 92 19.93 19.81 -10.91
C VAL A 92 21.35 19.84 -11.47
N LEU A 93 21.75 18.77 -12.15
CA LEU A 93 23.03 18.76 -12.89
C LEU A 93 22.81 19.44 -14.23
N LEU A 94 23.46 20.60 -14.42
CA LEU A 94 23.51 21.30 -15.69
C LEU A 94 24.94 21.18 -16.25
N ASN A 95 25.09 20.51 -17.39
CA ASN A 95 26.41 20.23 -17.99
C ASN A 95 27.44 19.59 -17.03
N GLY A 96 26.93 18.73 -16.11
CA GLY A 96 27.77 18.03 -15.13
C GLY A 96 28.02 18.79 -13.83
N GLU A 97 27.60 20.05 -13.72
CA GLU A 97 27.75 20.85 -12.50
C GLU A 97 26.41 20.93 -11.71
N PRO A 98 26.45 20.76 -10.38
CA PRO A 98 25.25 20.90 -9.55
C PRO A 98 24.80 22.37 -9.53
N THR A 99 23.57 22.61 -10.00
CA THR A 99 22.98 23.95 -10.09
C THR A 99 21.67 24.00 -9.31
N GLY A 100 21.48 25.07 -8.56
CA GLY A 100 20.30 25.30 -7.74
C GLY A 100 20.28 24.44 -6.48
N TYR A 101 19.33 24.77 -5.59
CA TYR A 101 19.08 24.08 -4.34
C TYR A 101 17.57 23.86 -4.18
N ILE A 102 17.16 22.61 -4.12
CA ILE A 102 15.76 22.23 -3.98
C ILE A 102 15.62 21.50 -2.65
N LYS A 103 14.78 22.05 -1.76
CA LYS A 103 14.38 21.38 -0.53
C LYS A 103 12.97 20.85 -0.71
N PRO A 104 12.76 19.52 -0.69
CA PRO A 104 11.42 18.95 -0.82
C PRO A 104 10.57 19.26 0.41
N SER A 105 9.26 19.28 0.25
CA SER A 105 8.27 19.37 1.33
C SER A 105 7.53 18.05 1.57
N ARG A 106 7.71 17.08 0.69
CA ARG A 106 7.14 15.71 0.75
C ARG A 106 8.00 14.77 -0.08
N GLY A 107 7.63 13.50 -0.07
CA GLY A 107 8.30 12.44 -0.82
C GLY A 107 9.48 11.82 -0.08
N ILE A 108 9.87 10.65 -0.54
CA ILE A 108 11.03 9.90 -0.08
C ILE A 108 11.95 9.61 -1.27
N ARG A 109 13.25 9.56 -1.03
CA ARG A 109 14.25 9.46 -2.10
C ARG A 109 14.22 8.10 -2.79
N GLN A 110 14.04 8.08 -4.11
CA GLN A 110 14.22 6.86 -4.89
C GLN A 110 15.70 6.44 -4.88
N GLY A 111 15.93 5.13 -4.67
CA GLY A 111 17.29 4.57 -4.58
C GLY A 111 17.90 4.62 -3.18
N ASP A 112 17.28 5.27 -2.20
CA ASP A 112 17.70 5.18 -0.80
C ASP A 112 17.28 3.82 -0.20
N PRO A 113 18.20 3.09 0.46
CA PRO A 113 17.88 1.80 1.07
C PRO A 113 16.78 1.81 2.13
N LEU A 114 16.50 2.98 2.74
CA LEU A 114 15.46 3.16 3.75
C LEU A 114 14.10 3.39 3.12
N SER A 115 14.04 4.05 1.97
CA SER A 115 12.79 4.48 1.31
C SER A 115 11.79 3.36 1.06
N PRO A 116 12.14 2.15 0.59
CA PRO A 116 11.18 1.07 0.44
C PRO A 116 10.46 0.72 1.74
N TYR A 117 11.15 0.73 2.86
CA TYR A 117 10.56 0.42 4.16
C TYR A 117 9.64 1.54 4.66
N LEU A 118 10.02 2.80 4.47
CA LEU A 118 9.16 3.94 4.80
C LEU A 118 7.89 3.92 3.94
N PHE A 119 8.03 3.59 2.66
CA PHE A 119 6.88 3.41 1.78
C PHE A 119 5.94 2.30 2.26
N LEU A 120 6.47 1.15 2.69
CA LEU A 120 5.65 0.07 3.23
C LEU A 120 4.85 0.50 4.46
N LEU A 121 5.41 1.35 5.33
CA LEU A 121 4.68 1.88 6.49
C LEU A 121 3.50 2.75 6.05
N CYS A 122 3.68 3.55 5.00
CA CYS A 122 2.58 4.32 4.40
C CYS A 122 1.54 3.40 3.75
N ALA A 123 1.95 2.43 2.94
CA ALA A 123 1.05 1.49 2.27
C ALA A 123 0.23 0.64 3.26
N GLU A 124 0.78 0.36 4.46
CA GLU A 124 0.03 -0.32 5.53
C GLU A 124 -1.13 0.55 6.04
N GLY A 125 -1.08 1.88 5.91
CA GLY A 125 -2.21 2.77 6.16
C GLY A 125 -3.40 2.44 5.26
N LEU A 126 -3.20 2.32 3.94
CA LEU A 126 -4.25 1.90 3.01
C LEU A 126 -4.81 0.53 3.38
N SER A 127 -3.92 -0.43 3.68
CA SER A 127 -4.32 -1.76 4.15
C SER A 127 -5.16 -1.70 5.42
N ALA A 128 -4.85 -0.80 6.34
CA ALA A 128 -5.62 -0.60 7.57
C ALA A 128 -7.03 -0.04 7.30
N PHE A 129 -7.17 0.94 6.40
CA PHE A 129 -8.47 1.47 5.98
C PHE A 129 -9.33 0.40 5.32
N LEU A 130 -8.77 -0.40 4.41
CA LEU A 130 -9.48 -1.50 3.76
C LEU A 130 -9.93 -2.57 4.77
N ARG A 131 -9.06 -2.98 5.68
CA ARG A 131 -9.41 -3.93 6.75
C ARG A 131 -10.48 -3.39 7.72
N LYS A 132 -10.45 -2.08 8.01
CA LYS A 132 -11.50 -1.43 8.79
C LYS A 132 -12.84 -1.53 8.07
N ALA A 133 -12.88 -1.19 6.78
CA ALA A 133 -14.09 -1.28 5.96
C ALA A 133 -14.62 -2.73 5.84
N GLU A 134 -13.74 -3.73 5.79
CA GLU A 134 -14.13 -5.14 5.84
C GLU A 134 -14.78 -5.52 7.18
N ARG A 135 -14.16 -5.12 8.30
CA ARG A 135 -14.73 -5.37 9.65
C ARG A 135 -16.09 -4.72 9.82
N GLU A 136 -16.28 -3.52 9.26
CA GLU A 136 -17.55 -2.80 9.25
C GLU A 136 -18.53 -3.32 8.17
N GLN A 137 -18.17 -4.39 7.44
CA GLN A 137 -18.94 -4.98 6.35
C GLN A 137 -19.31 -4.01 5.21
N LYS A 138 -18.60 -2.89 5.10
CA LYS A 138 -18.78 -1.90 4.03
C LYS A 138 -18.21 -2.40 2.71
N ILE A 139 -17.13 -3.17 2.76
CA ILE A 139 -16.58 -3.92 1.63
C ILE A 139 -16.51 -5.40 2.00
N VAL A 140 -16.63 -6.25 0.99
CA VAL A 140 -16.55 -7.71 1.19
C VAL A 140 -15.62 -8.27 0.14
N GLY A 141 -14.50 -8.82 0.60
CA GLY A 141 -13.50 -9.46 -0.24
C GLY A 141 -14.03 -10.67 -1.01
N VAL A 142 -13.23 -11.15 -1.93
CA VAL A 142 -13.52 -12.32 -2.78
C VAL A 142 -12.81 -13.55 -2.23
N SER A 143 -13.43 -14.72 -2.35
CA SER A 143 -12.85 -16.00 -1.98
C SER A 143 -12.71 -16.89 -3.22
N VAL A 144 -11.60 -17.60 -3.31
CA VAL A 144 -11.33 -18.57 -4.38
C VAL A 144 -12.27 -19.76 -4.32
N CYS A 145 -12.58 -20.25 -3.11
CA CYS A 145 -13.41 -21.43 -2.89
C CYS A 145 -14.49 -21.17 -1.83
N ARG A 146 -15.51 -22.01 -1.82
CA ARG A 146 -16.60 -21.94 -0.84
C ARG A 146 -16.05 -22.20 0.58
N GLY A 147 -16.25 -21.23 1.49
CA GLY A 147 -15.72 -21.31 2.85
C GLY A 147 -14.24 -20.94 3.01
N GLY A 148 -13.54 -20.61 1.92
CA GLY A 148 -12.15 -20.14 1.98
C GLY A 148 -12.03 -18.69 2.49
N PRO A 149 -10.81 -18.26 2.77
CA PRO A 149 -10.54 -16.90 3.22
C PRO A 149 -10.98 -15.88 2.17
N ARG A 150 -11.49 -14.76 2.64
CA ARG A 150 -11.83 -13.63 1.76
C ARG A 150 -10.64 -12.69 1.67
N ILE A 151 -10.33 -12.27 0.47
CA ILE A 151 -9.24 -11.36 0.17
C ILE A 151 -9.85 -10.10 -0.44
N SER A 152 -9.63 -8.96 0.19
CA SER A 152 -10.07 -7.65 -0.29
C SER A 152 -9.01 -6.93 -1.06
N HIS A 153 -7.74 -7.18 -0.75
CA HIS A 153 -6.61 -6.51 -1.41
C HIS A 153 -5.33 -7.33 -1.34
N LEU A 154 -4.50 -7.12 -2.34
CA LEU A 154 -3.11 -7.58 -2.42
C LEU A 154 -2.25 -6.40 -2.84
N LEU A 155 -1.12 -6.21 -2.17
CA LEU A 155 -0.19 -5.11 -2.40
C LEU A 155 1.18 -5.68 -2.81
N PHE A 156 1.80 -5.01 -3.77
CA PHE A 156 3.19 -5.24 -4.14
C PHE A 156 3.85 -3.89 -4.40
N ALA A 157 4.50 -3.33 -3.37
CA ALA A 157 4.99 -1.96 -3.34
C ALA A 157 3.84 -0.98 -3.69
N ASP A 158 3.96 -0.26 -4.80
CA ASP A 158 3.00 0.71 -5.35
C ASP A 158 1.85 0.07 -6.15
N ASP A 159 2.04 -1.17 -6.65
CA ASP A 159 0.97 -1.93 -7.30
C ASP A 159 -0.04 -2.45 -6.28
N SER A 160 -1.31 -2.20 -6.53
CA SER A 160 -2.41 -2.64 -5.67
C SER A 160 -3.51 -3.32 -6.46
N LEU A 161 -3.97 -4.47 -5.98
CA LEU A 161 -5.12 -5.19 -6.50
C LEU A 161 -6.22 -5.23 -5.42
N LEU A 162 -7.37 -4.66 -5.71
CA LEU A 162 -8.54 -4.70 -4.83
C LEU A 162 -9.56 -5.68 -5.37
N PHE A 163 -10.17 -6.47 -4.49
CA PHE A 163 -11.17 -7.48 -4.82
C PHE A 163 -12.42 -7.26 -3.98
N CYS A 164 -13.56 -7.08 -4.64
CA CYS A 164 -14.81 -6.88 -3.93
C CYS A 164 -16.04 -7.28 -4.76
N ARG A 165 -17.23 -7.11 -4.19
CA ARG A 165 -18.49 -7.25 -4.94
C ARG A 165 -18.65 -6.07 -5.89
N ALA A 166 -19.08 -6.34 -7.12
CA ALA A 166 -19.41 -5.32 -8.12
C ALA A 166 -20.79 -4.73 -7.79
N ASN A 167 -20.80 -3.69 -6.95
CA ASN A 167 -21.99 -2.98 -6.49
C ASN A 167 -21.67 -1.48 -6.42
N PRO A 168 -22.55 -0.58 -6.91
CA PRO A 168 -22.31 0.85 -6.88
C PRO A 168 -21.93 1.41 -5.49
N ASN A 169 -22.60 0.97 -4.44
CA ASN A 169 -22.33 1.41 -3.07
C ASN A 169 -20.92 0.98 -2.59
N VAL A 170 -20.49 -0.23 -2.98
CA VAL A 170 -19.13 -0.72 -2.67
C VAL A 170 -18.08 0.08 -3.46
N CYS A 171 -18.35 0.37 -4.74
CA CYS A 171 -17.46 1.20 -5.56
C CYS A 171 -17.32 2.60 -4.98
N GLN A 172 -18.42 3.24 -4.61
CA GLN A 172 -18.39 4.56 -3.97
C GLN A 172 -17.60 4.52 -2.67
N ARG A 173 -17.80 3.50 -1.85
CA ARG A 173 -17.06 3.34 -0.60
C ARG A 173 -15.55 3.15 -0.81
N LEU A 174 -15.15 2.40 -1.84
CA LEU A 174 -13.74 2.29 -2.21
C LEU A 174 -13.17 3.65 -2.63
N MET A 175 -13.90 4.43 -3.43
CA MET A 175 -13.47 5.78 -3.82
C MET A 175 -13.31 6.71 -2.61
N GLU A 176 -14.21 6.63 -1.63
CA GLU A 176 -14.09 7.39 -0.38
C GLU A 176 -12.84 7.00 0.42
N ILE A 177 -12.55 5.69 0.53
CA ILE A 177 -11.34 5.18 1.20
C ILE A 177 -10.07 5.66 0.48
N LEU A 178 -10.05 5.63 -0.84
CA LEU A 178 -8.90 6.08 -1.61
C LEU A 178 -8.70 7.59 -1.47
N ALA A 179 -9.78 8.38 -1.51
CA ALA A 179 -9.73 9.83 -1.32
C ALA A 179 -9.33 10.22 0.13
N GLU A 180 -9.63 9.40 1.14
CA GLU A 180 -9.18 9.61 2.52
C GLU A 180 -7.68 9.28 2.70
N TYR A 181 -7.17 8.37 1.85
CA TYR A 181 -5.76 7.97 1.87
C TYR A 181 -4.85 8.92 1.09
N GLU A 182 -5.32 9.55 0.00
CA GLU A 182 -4.57 10.53 -0.82
C GLU A 182 -4.27 11.83 -0.05
#